data_9d91f5b86ace6e99398cbcfe7eb1592e
#
_entry.id   9d91f5b86ace6e99398cbcfe7eb1592e
#
_cell.length_a   1.000
_cell.length_b   1.000
_cell.length_c   1.000
_cell.angle_alpha   90.00
_cell.angle_beta   90.00
_cell.angle_gamma   90.00
#
_symmetry.space_group_name_H-M   'P 1'
#
loop_
_entity.id
_entity.type
_entity.pdbx_description
1 polymer ?
#
loop_
_entity_poly.entity_id
_entity_poly.type
_entity_poly.pdbx_seq_one_letter_code
_entity_poly.pdbx_strand_id
1 'polypeptide(L)'
;VYGNRTIADRLRAISAALPSGLADEKPIGTKNGYTVYPQSTEYVVLAPFDRTTDGKYSFIALPARHIPGEDCFMYLLSDGVRNILCTGDTAYPSAEVLDFLQAEGKLFDAVVYDGTFGLQAPGYGHMCLSENRRLKAELRQLGLTDELTRHILTHISHNVARNFSDFLCEAQKDFYVASDGDIFTV
;
A
#
# COMPACT_ATOMS: atom_id res chain seq x y z
N VAL A 1 -4.63 -1.00 -14.69
CA VAL A 1 -5.02 -0.79 -13.29
C VAL A 1 -5.32 -2.14 -12.68
N TYR A 2 -4.73 -2.42 -11.54
CA TYR A 2 -4.93 -3.64 -10.77
C TYR A 2 -5.76 -3.33 -9.53
N GLY A 3 -6.74 -4.15 -9.21
CA GLY A 3 -7.60 -3.95 -8.05
C GLY A 3 -8.69 -5.00 -7.92
N ASN A 4 -9.52 -4.87 -6.89
CA ASN A 4 -10.66 -5.76 -6.72
C ASN A 4 -11.75 -5.52 -7.79
N ARG A 5 -12.69 -6.47 -7.89
CA ARG A 5 -13.77 -6.40 -8.90
C ARG A 5 -14.61 -5.13 -8.76
N THR A 6 -14.97 -4.73 -7.55
CA THR A 6 -15.80 -3.54 -7.29
C THR A 6 -15.15 -2.28 -7.83
N ILE A 7 -13.85 -2.08 -7.56
CA ILE A 7 -13.08 -0.93 -8.04
C ILE A 7 -12.95 -0.98 -9.57
N ALA A 8 -12.61 -2.15 -10.14
CA ALA A 8 -12.50 -2.32 -11.58
C ALA A 8 -13.80 -1.99 -12.30
N ASP A 9 -14.94 -2.46 -11.79
CA ASP A 9 -16.25 -2.21 -12.41
C ASP A 9 -16.68 -0.74 -12.27
N ARG A 10 -16.44 -0.10 -11.12
CA ARG A 10 -16.67 1.35 -10.94
C ARG A 10 -15.83 2.18 -11.90
N LEU A 11 -14.55 1.87 -12.06
CA LEU A 11 -13.66 2.60 -12.96
C LEU A 11 -14.02 2.37 -14.42
N ARG A 12 -14.41 1.14 -14.82
CA ARG A 12 -14.94 0.87 -16.18
C ARG A 12 -16.19 1.68 -16.46
N ALA A 13 -17.14 1.74 -15.50
CA ALA A 13 -18.35 2.53 -15.65
C ALA A 13 -18.06 4.03 -15.79
N ILE A 14 -17.12 4.57 -15.02
CA ILE A 14 -16.68 5.96 -15.15
C ILE A 14 -16.03 6.20 -16.51
N SER A 15 -15.12 5.31 -16.94
CA SER A 15 -14.45 5.43 -18.24
C SER A 15 -15.43 5.35 -19.40
N ALA A 16 -16.46 4.49 -19.32
CA ALA A 16 -17.49 4.35 -20.34
C ALA A 16 -18.46 5.56 -20.39
N ALA A 17 -18.61 6.28 -19.28
CA ALA A 17 -19.42 7.50 -19.21
C ALA A 17 -18.70 8.76 -19.74
N LEU A 18 -17.39 8.66 -20.00
CA LEU A 18 -16.64 9.75 -20.63
C LEU A 18 -16.98 9.83 -22.13
N PRO A 19 -17.09 11.04 -22.72
CA PRO A 19 -17.40 11.19 -24.11
C PRO A 19 -16.40 10.45 -25.01
N SER A 20 -16.91 9.64 -25.94
CA SER A 20 -16.13 8.77 -26.82
C SER A 20 -15.22 9.50 -27.84
N GLY A 21 -15.25 10.83 -27.90
CA GLY A 21 -14.37 11.65 -28.75
C GLY A 21 -12.97 11.88 -28.20
N LEU A 22 -12.65 11.32 -27.05
CA LEU A 22 -11.37 11.50 -26.34
C LEU A 22 -10.37 10.36 -26.63
N ALA A 23 -10.69 9.46 -27.56
CA ALA A 23 -9.87 8.29 -27.90
C ALA A 23 -8.61 8.61 -28.74
N ASP A 24 -8.47 9.82 -29.26
CA ASP A 24 -7.24 10.26 -29.92
C ASP A 24 -6.23 10.71 -28.86
N GLU A 25 -4.99 10.27 -28.99
CA GLU A 25 -3.84 10.45 -28.08
C GLU A 25 -3.51 11.91 -27.69
N LYS A 26 -4.44 12.83 -27.84
CA LYS A 26 -4.27 14.22 -27.43
C LYS A 26 -4.71 14.41 -25.98
N PRO A 27 -3.98 15.24 -25.21
CA PRO A 27 -4.39 15.55 -23.87
C PRO A 27 -5.82 16.12 -23.84
N ILE A 28 -6.66 15.60 -22.95
CA ILE A 28 -8.06 16.03 -22.79
C ILE A 28 -8.11 17.44 -22.19
N GLY A 29 -7.05 17.84 -21.51
CA GLY A 29 -6.92 19.14 -20.84
C GLY A 29 -5.96 19.09 -19.68
N THR A 30 -5.92 20.18 -18.92
CA THR A 30 -5.14 20.29 -17.67
C THR A 30 -6.10 20.48 -16.52
N LYS A 31 -6.05 19.62 -15.51
CA LYS A 31 -6.82 19.79 -14.26
C LYS A 31 -5.84 19.80 -13.10
N ASN A 32 -5.88 20.84 -12.27
CA ASN A 32 -4.98 21.03 -11.11
C ASN A 32 -3.47 20.93 -11.46
N GLY A 33 -3.06 21.41 -12.65
CA GLY A 33 -1.67 21.35 -13.10
C GLY A 33 -1.26 20.01 -13.75
N TYR A 34 -2.14 19.02 -13.81
CA TYR A 34 -1.87 17.73 -14.44
C TYR A 34 -2.48 17.66 -15.84
N THR A 35 -1.69 17.17 -16.79
CA THR A 35 -2.17 16.86 -18.14
C THR A 35 -2.98 15.56 -18.09
N VAL A 36 -4.24 15.60 -18.51
CA VAL A 36 -5.14 14.45 -18.57
C VAL A 36 -5.17 13.90 -19.98
N TYR A 37 -4.84 12.63 -20.14
CA TYR A 37 -4.89 11.91 -21.42
C TYR A 37 -6.09 10.96 -21.47
N PRO A 38 -6.70 10.74 -22.66
CA PRO A 38 -7.62 9.63 -22.83
C PRO A 38 -6.82 8.34 -22.65
N GLN A 39 -7.26 7.47 -21.77
CA GLN A 39 -6.53 6.26 -21.46
C GLN A 39 -7.23 5.04 -22.03
N SER A 40 -6.50 4.27 -22.83
CA SER A 40 -6.77 2.84 -22.95
C SER A 40 -6.31 2.18 -21.64
N THR A 41 -7.19 2.10 -20.67
CA THR A 41 -6.87 1.52 -19.38
C THR A 41 -7.33 0.08 -19.33
N GLU A 42 -6.39 -0.85 -19.19
CA GLU A 42 -6.70 -2.23 -18.85
C GLU A 42 -6.97 -2.33 -17.36
N TYR A 43 -8.08 -2.97 -17.00
CA TYR A 43 -8.46 -3.25 -15.62
C TYR A 43 -8.29 -4.73 -15.31
N VAL A 44 -7.28 -5.07 -14.55
CA VAL A 44 -7.01 -6.44 -14.10
C VAL A 44 -7.64 -6.64 -12.73
N VAL A 45 -8.59 -7.57 -12.65
CA VAL A 45 -9.25 -7.93 -11.38
C VAL A 45 -8.40 -8.95 -10.67
N LEU A 46 -8.08 -8.67 -9.42
CA LEU A 46 -7.34 -9.55 -8.52
C LEU A 46 -8.27 -10.11 -7.44
N ALA A 47 -8.04 -11.35 -7.08
CA ALA A 47 -8.58 -12.00 -5.90
C ALA A 47 -7.51 -12.02 -4.77
N PRO A 48 -7.91 -12.30 -3.52
CA PRO A 48 -6.96 -12.53 -2.44
C PRO A 48 -5.88 -13.56 -2.82
N PHE A 49 -4.61 -13.20 -2.57
CA PHE A 49 -3.40 -13.98 -2.85
C PHE A 49 -3.08 -14.20 -4.33
N ASP A 50 -3.81 -13.55 -5.25
CA ASP A 50 -3.46 -13.57 -6.67
C ASP A 50 -2.08 -12.98 -6.91
N ARG A 51 -1.37 -13.65 -7.85
CA ARG A 51 -0.07 -13.20 -8.36
C ARG A 51 -0.23 -12.65 -9.75
N THR A 52 0.42 -11.54 -10.02
CA THR A 52 0.44 -10.96 -11.36
C THR A 52 1.79 -10.34 -11.66
N THR A 53 2.02 -10.02 -12.92
CA THR A 53 3.26 -9.41 -13.39
C THR A 53 2.95 -8.22 -14.28
N ASP A 54 3.82 -7.21 -14.21
CA ASP A 54 3.81 -6.06 -15.11
C ASP A 54 5.26 -5.73 -15.48
N GLY A 55 5.64 -6.06 -16.71
CA GLY A 55 7.03 -6.01 -17.17
C GLY A 55 7.93 -6.92 -16.31
N LYS A 56 8.95 -6.34 -15.68
CA LYS A 56 9.88 -7.05 -14.79
C LYS A 56 9.36 -7.19 -13.35
N TYR A 57 8.29 -6.49 -13.01
CA TYR A 57 7.75 -6.50 -11.66
C TYR A 57 6.70 -7.59 -11.49
N SER A 58 6.73 -8.24 -10.36
CA SER A 58 5.68 -9.14 -9.90
C SER A 58 5.09 -8.62 -8.60
N PHE A 59 3.81 -8.89 -8.37
CA PHE A 59 3.16 -8.53 -7.12
C PHE A 59 2.08 -9.54 -6.74
N ILE A 60 1.85 -9.62 -5.44
CA ILE A 60 0.84 -10.48 -4.83
C ILE A 60 -0.15 -9.57 -4.11
N ALA A 61 -1.44 -9.77 -4.38
CA ALA A 61 -2.53 -9.08 -3.70
C ALA A 61 -2.82 -9.77 -2.36
N LEU A 62 -2.44 -9.16 -1.25
CA LEU A 62 -2.65 -9.68 0.09
C LEU A 62 -3.90 -9.04 0.70
N PRO A 63 -4.83 -9.81 1.32
CA PRO A 63 -5.99 -9.24 1.96
C PRO A 63 -5.65 -8.17 2.99
N ALA A 64 -6.24 -6.98 2.85
CA ALA A 64 -6.15 -5.87 3.79
C ALA A 64 -7.46 -5.75 4.59
N ARG A 65 -7.36 -5.31 5.85
CA ARG A 65 -8.49 -5.11 6.74
C ARG A 65 -8.82 -3.62 6.81
N HIS A 66 -9.48 -3.08 5.77
CA HIS A 66 -9.75 -1.65 5.67
C HIS A 66 -11.26 -1.34 5.66
N ILE A 67 -11.99 -1.72 4.63
CA ILE A 67 -13.43 -1.43 4.50
C ILE A 67 -14.24 -2.71 4.70
N PRO A 68 -15.25 -2.73 5.61
CA PRO A 68 -16.09 -3.92 5.79
C PRO A 68 -16.83 -4.28 4.50
N GLY A 69 -16.77 -5.56 4.13
CA GLY A 69 -17.47 -6.09 2.97
C GLY A 69 -16.85 -5.73 1.61
N GLU A 70 -15.66 -5.09 1.61
CA GLU A 70 -14.87 -4.87 0.40
C GLU A 70 -13.54 -5.64 0.47
N ASP A 71 -13.13 -6.22 -0.67
CA ASP A 71 -11.80 -6.84 -0.83
C ASP A 71 -10.76 -5.72 -0.98
N CYS A 72 -10.16 -5.30 0.11
CA CYS A 72 -9.03 -4.38 0.10
C CYS A 72 -7.72 -5.15 0.06
N PHE A 73 -6.67 -4.57 -0.53
CA PHE A 73 -5.39 -5.26 -0.70
C PHE A 73 -4.20 -4.46 -0.20
N MET A 74 -3.29 -5.17 0.47
CA MET A 74 -1.88 -4.87 0.57
C MET A 74 -1.14 -5.53 -0.59
N TYR A 75 0.10 -5.14 -0.85
CA TYR A 75 0.87 -5.73 -1.95
C TYR A 75 2.28 -6.13 -1.51
N LEU A 76 2.66 -7.37 -1.86
CA LEU A 76 4.07 -7.77 -1.88
C LEU A 76 4.59 -7.58 -3.30
N LEU A 77 5.50 -6.64 -3.49
CA LEU A 77 6.11 -6.26 -4.76
C LEU A 77 7.50 -6.88 -4.87
N SER A 78 7.88 -7.32 -6.09
CA SER A 78 9.23 -7.82 -6.37
C SER A 78 9.65 -7.47 -7.80
N ASP A 79 10.93 -7.14 -7.99
CA ASP A 79 11.57 -7.04 -9.31
C ASP A 79 12.41 -8.29 -9.64
N GLY A 80 12.26 -9.36 -8.85
CA GLY A 80 13.01 -10.59 -8.95
C GLY A 80 14.27 -10.63 -8.07
N VAL A 81 14.74 -9.49 -7.59
CA VAL A 81 15.90 -9.34 -6.69
C VAL A 81 15.48 -8.76 -5.35
N ARG A 82 14.68 -7.70 -5.39
CA ARG A 82 14.21 -6.95 -4.21
C ARG A 82 12.74 -7.20 -3.94
N ASN A 83 12.38 -7.23 -2.66
CA ASN A 83 11.01 -7.47 -2.22
C ASN A 83 10.56 -6.34 -1.30
N ILE A 84 9.40 -5.77 -1.57
CA ILE A 84 8.83 -4.67 -0.80
C ILE A 84 7.42 -5.05 -0.37
N LEU A 85 7.15 -5.02 0.93
CA LEU A 85 5.79 -5.13 1.45
C LEU A 85 5.20 -3.73 1.60
N CYS A 86 4.13 -3.44 0.84
CA CYS A 86 3.36 -2.20 0.96
C CYS A 86 2.02 -2.52 1.62
N THR A 87 1.81 -2.06 2.85
CA THR A 87 0.56 -2.34 3.56
C THR A 87 -0.61 -1.50 3.03
N GLY A 88 -0.34 -0.28 2.54
CA GLY A 88 -1.43 0.65 2.20
C GLY A 88 -2.33 0.88 3.41
N ASP A 89 -3.60 1.15 3.15
CA ASP A 89 -4.62 1.37 4.18
C ASP A 89 -5.08 0.02 4.75
N THR A 90 -4.68 -0.29 5.97
CA THR A 90 -5.07 -1.54 6.63
C THR A 90 -4.97 -1.45 8.15
N ALA A 91 -5.88 -2.11 8.86
CA ALA A 91 -5.65 -2.52 10.23
C ALA A 91 -4.61 -3.65 10.26
N TYR A 92 -4.22 -4.08 11.47
CA TYR A 92 -3.23 -5.15 11.66
C TYR A 92 -3.55 -6.37 10.79
N PRO A 93 -2.58 -6.91 10.02
CA PRO A 93 -2.78 -8.04 9.12
C PRO A 93 -3.36 -9.26 9.84
N SER A 94 -4.15 -10.06 9.12
CA SER A 94 -4.67 -11.31 9.67
C SER A 94 -3.58 -12.37 9.80
N ALA A 95 -3.80 -13.37 10.65
CA ALA A 95 -2.90 -14.52 10.78
C ALA A 95 -2.71 -15.23 9.43
N GLU A 96 -3.77 -15.37 8.63
CA GLU A 96 -3.71 -15.97 7.29
C GLU A 96 -2.70 -15.26 6.37
N VAL A 97 -2.65 -13.92 6.41
CA VAL A 97 -1.69 -13.14 5.64
C VAL A 97 -0.27 -13.34 6.14
N LEU A 98 -0.06 -13.36 7.46
CA LEU A 98 1.26 -13.59 8.05
C LEU A 98 1.78 -15.00 7.78
N ASP A 99 0.91 -16.01 7.89
CA ASP A 99 1.23 -17.40 7.54
C ASP A 99 1.60 -17.54 6.06
N PHE A 100 0.83 -16.87 5.18
CA PHE A 100 1.13 -16.83 3.75
C PHE A 100 2.50 -16.19 3.47
N LEU A 101 2.79 -15.03 4.07
CA LEU A 101 4.06 -14.35 3.91
C LEU A 101 5.23 -15.21 4.43
N GLN A 102 5.03 -15.90 5.55
CA GLN A 102 6.03 -16.83 6.08
C GLN A 102 6.27 -18.01 5.13
N ALA A 103 5.22 -18.56 4.54
CA ALA A 103 5.32 -19.64 3.55
C ALA A 103 6.03 -19.19 2.26
N GLU A 104 5.89 -17.92 1.85
CA GLU A 104 6.66 -17.34 0.75
C GLU A 104 8.16 -17.31 1.04
N GLY A 105 8.55 -17.14 2.30
CA GLY A 105 9.94 -17.18 2.75
C GLY A 105 10.84 -16.09 2.14
N LYS A 106 10.25 -14.98 1.67
CA LYS A 106 10.99 -13.87 1.05
C LYS A 106 11.42 -12.87 2.10
N LEU A 107 12.71 -12.57 2.15
CA LEU A 107 13.22 -11.45 2.93
C LEU A 107 12.79 -10.13 2.26
N PHE A 108 12.26 -9.19 3.04
CA PHE A 108 11.86 -7.88 2.55
C PHE A 108 13.00 -6.88 2.65
N ASP A 109 13.29 -6.18 1.55
CA ASP A 109 14.25 -5.08 1.52
C ASP A 109 13.64 -3.79 2.10
N ALA A 110 12.32 -3.65 1.96
CA ALA A 110 11.57 -2.58 2.62
C ALA A 110 10.17 -3.03 3.02
N VAL A 111 9.66 -2.41 4.10
CA VAL A 111 8.26 -2.50 4.50
C VAL A 111 7.71 -1.08 4.65
N VAL A 112 6.62 -0.79 3.94
CA VAL A 112 5.91 0.49 4.00
C VAL A 112 4.63 0.29 4.83
N TYR A 113 4.52 1.01 5.93
CA TYR A 113 3.48 0.84 6.95
C TYR A 113 2.42 1.94 6.88
N ASP A 114 1.19 1.58 7.25
CA ASP A 114 0.09 2.52 7.50
C ASP A 114 0.30 3.25 8.84
N GLY A 115 0.53 4.55 8.79
CA GLY A 115 0.74 5.40 9.97
C GLY A 115 -0.48 6.21 10.40
N THR A 116 -1.67 5.92 9.85
CA THR A 116 -2.86 6.78 9.94
C THR A 116 -3.24 7.17 11.35
N PHE A 117 -3.25 6.23 12.30
CA PHE A 117 -3.65 6.54 13.69
C PHE A 117 -2.53 7.05 14.60
N GLY A 118 -1.28 7.15 14.10
CA GLY A 118 -0.16 7.72 14.85
C GLY A 118 -0.06 7.18 16.28
N LEU A 119 -0.11 8.07 17.29
CA LEU A 119 -0.07 7.69 18.72
C LEU A 119 -1.43 7.31 19.33
N GLN A 120 -2.50 7.32 18.55
CA GLN A 120 -3.83 6.94 19.06
C GLN A 120 -3.92 5.43 19.37
N ALA A 121 -5.00 5.04 20.05
CA ALA A 121 -5.33 3.65 20.24
C ALA A 121 -5.65 2.96 18.90
N PRO A 122 -5.44 1.64 18.80
CA PRO A 122 -5.86 0.87 17.62
C PRO A 122 -7.32 1.14 17.27
N GLY A 123 -7.57 1.30 15.96
CA GLY A 123 -8.90 1.61 15.44
C GLY A 123 -9.28 0.68 14.30
N TYR A 124 -10.33 1.06 13.60
CA TYR A 124 -10.81 0.30 12.46
C TYR A 124 -10.13 0.73 11.16
N GLY A 125 -9.73 -0.25 10.35
CA GLY A 125 -9.26 -0.01 8.97
C GLY A 125 -7.85 0.51 8.82
N HIS A 126 -7.20 0.93 9.90
CA HIS A 126 -5.83 1.48 9.87
C HIS A 126 -5.03 1.06 11.10
N MET A 127 -3.71 1.15 10.99
CA MET A 127 -2.79 0.90 12.10
C MET A 127 -2.41 2.17 12.84
N CYS A 128 -2.09 1.99 14.14
CA CYS A 128 -1.39 2.97 14.96
C CYS A 128 0.08 2.61 15.15
N LEU A 129 0.87 3.49 15.76
CA LEU A 129 2.30 3.27 15.95
C LEU A 129 2.62 2.00 16.76
N SER A 130 1.80 1.67 17.78
CA SER A 130 2.00 0.46 18.56
C SER A 130 1.75 -0.82 17.77
N GLU A 131 0.77 -0.81 16.86
CA GLU A 131 0.52 -1.94 15.95
C GLU A 131 1.62 -2.06 14.89
N ASN A 132 2.10 -0.95 14.35
CA ASN A 132 3.24 -0.96 13.42
C ASN A 132 4.51 -1.53 14.08
N ARG A 133 4.78 -1.17 15.33
CA ARG A 133 5.89 -1.75 16.13
C ARG A 133 5.71 -3.25 16.32
N ARG A 134 4.50 -3.68 16.64
CA ARG A 134 4.16 -5.10 16.76
C ARG A 134 4.37 -5.84 15.45
N LEU A 135 3.86 -5.32 14.32
CA LEU A 135 4.03 -5.93 13.01
C LEU A 135 5.51 -6.02 12.62
N LYS A 136 6.29 -4.96 12.84
CA LYS A 136 7.75 -4.96 12.61
C LYS A 136 8.44 -6.08 13.39
N ALA A 137 8.10 -6.24 14.67
CA ALA A 137 8.66 -7.29 15.52
C ALA A 137 8.25 -8.69 15.04
N GLU A 138 6.98 -8.87 14.66
CA GLU A 138 6.46 -10.15 14.18
C GLU A 138 7.09 -10.55 12.83
N LEU A 139 7.20 -9.63 11.87
CA LEU A 139 7.90 -9.89 10.61
C LEU A 139 9.37 -10.31 10.84
N ARG A 140 10.02 -9.72 11.84
CA ARG A 140 11.38 -10.11 12.24
C ARG A 140 11.42 -11.53 12.81
N GLN A 141 10.48 -11.88 13.69
CA GLN A 141 10.36 -13.22 14.27
C GLN A 141 10.06 -14.30 13.23
N LEU A 142 9.28 -13.94 12.19
CA LEU A 142 9.00 -14.81 11.05
C LEU A 142 10.17 -14.96 10.07
N GLY A 143 11.28 -14.22 10.27
CA GLY A 143 12.45 -14.24 9.39
C GLY A 143 12.24 -13.49 8.06
N LEU A 144 11.23 -12.64 7.98
CA LEU A 144 10.86 -11.88 6.78
C LEU A 144 11.55 -10.51 6.68
N THR A 145 12.18 -10.07 7.77
CA THR A 145 12.98 -8.82 7.83
C THR A 145 14.26 -9.03 8.62
N ASP A 146 15.27 -8.21 8.34
CA ASP A 146 16.56 -8.21 9.05
C ASP A 146 17.00 -6.77 9.41
N GLU A 147 18.27 -6.58 9.77
CA GLU A 147 18.82 -5.27 10.13
C GLU A 147 18.96 -4.34 8.91
N LEU A 148 18.97 -4.88 7.69
CA LEU A 148 19.09 -4.10 6.46
C LEU A 148 17.74 -3.70 5.92
N THR A 149 16.65 -4.31 6.39
CA THR A 149 15.28 -3.98 5.97
C THR A 149 14.94 -2.54 6.32
N ARG A 150 14.48 -1.77 5.34
CA ARG A 150 14.00 -0.40 5.56
C ARG A 150 12.56 -0.43 6.05
N HIS A 151 12.30 0.16 7.20
CA HIS A 151 10.97 0.31 7.79
C HIS A 151 10.50 1.75 7.59
N ILE A 152 9.53 1.95 6.70
CA ILE A 152 9.05 3.26 6.26
C ILE A 152 7.61 3.43 6.72
N LEU A 153 7.33 4.50 7.46
CA LEU A 153 5.99 4.86 7.93
C LEU A 153 5.45 5.99 7.06
N THR A 154 4.27 5.80 6.49
CA THR A 154 3.59 6.77 5.62
C THR A 154 2.10 6.85 5.97
N HIS A 155 1.30 7.53 5.14
CA HIS A 155 -0.14 7.67 5.32
C HIS A 155 -0.55 8.25 6.68
N ILE A 156 0.17 9.28 7.13
CA ILE A 156 -0.06 9.89 8.45
C ILE A 156 -1.20 10.88 8.34
N SER A 157 -2.28 10.64 9.10
CA SER A 157 -3.44 11.52 9.10
C SER A 157 -3.17 12.82 9.86
N HIS A 158 -3.49 13.98 9.27
CA HIS A 158 -3.45 15.27 9.95
C HIS A 158 -4.45 15.38 11.12
N ASN A 159 -5.49 14.54 11.13
CA ASN A 159 -6.47 14.49 12.23
C ASN A 159 -5.89 13.89 13.52
N VAL A 160 -4.79 13.13 13.39
CA VAL A 160 -4.09 12.49 14.50
C VAL A 160 -3.01 13.39 15.08
N ALA A 161 -2.64 14.43 14.36
CA ALA A 161 -1.50 15.29 14.62
C ALA A 161 -1.77 16.43 15.61
N ARG A 162 -2.59 16.22 16.65
CA ARG A 162 -2.65 17.23 17.74
C ARG A 162 -1.27 17.51 18.33
N ASN A 163 -0.34 16.53 18.23
CA ASN A 163 1.07 16.65 18.59
C ASN A 163 1.92 15.92 17.54
N PHE A 164 1.99 16.44 16.31
CA PHE A 164 2.79 15.85 15.23
C PHE A 164 4.26 15.73 15.61
N SER A 165 4.80 16.70 16.36
CA SER A 165 6.17 16.65 16.90
C SER A 165 6.39 15.47 17.82
N ASP A 166 5.44 15.18 18.72
CA ASP A 166 5.54 14.04 19.65
C ASP A 166 5.45 12.72 18.87
N PHE A 167 4.55 12.65 17.89
CA PHE A 167 4.47 11.49 17.00
C PHE A 167 5.80 11.27 16.24
N LEU A 168 6.38 12.30 15.64
CA LEU A 168 7.65 12.19 14.94
C LEU A 168 8.76 11.69 15.88
N CYS A 169 8.88 12.30 17.06
CA CYS A 169 9.87 11.92 18.05
C CYS A 169 9.76 10.44 18.45
N GLU A 170 8.54 9.92 18.59
CA GLU A 170 8.32 8.52 18.93
C GLU A 170 8.50 7.59 17.71
N ALA A 171 7.97 7.95 16.55
CA ALA A 171 8.00 7.11 15.35
C ALA A 171 9.42 6.96 14.79
N GLN A 172 10.23 8.01 14.81
CA GLN A 172 11.60 8.02 14.29
C GLN A 172 12.58 7.13 15.09
N LYS A 173 12.18 6.63 16.26
CA LYS A 173 12.97 5.63 17.00
C LYS A 173 13.01 4.28 16.29
N ASP A 174 12.00 3.97 15.48
CA ASP A 174 11.79 2.64 14.90
C ASP A 174 11.61 2.66 13.38
N PHE A 175 11.20 3.81 12.82
CA PHE A 175 10.79 3.95 11.44
C PHE A 175 11.40 5.20 10.80
N TYR A 176 11.62 5.14 9.49
CA TYR A 176 11.70 6.36 8.69
C TYR A 176 10.29 6.90 8.46
N VAL A 177 10.01 8.12 8.88
CA VAL A 177 8.74 8.79 8.65
C VAL A 177 8.82 9.55 7.34
N ALA A 178 8.08 9.07 6.33
CA ALA A 178 8.14 9.62 4.98
C ALA A 178 7.42 10.96 4.86
N SER A 179 7.98 11.84 4.05
CA SER A 179 7.39 13.10 3.62
C SER A 179 7.10 13.07 2.11
N ASP A 180 6.18 13.93 1.66
CA ASP A 180 5.87 14.05 0.24
C ASP A 180 7.12 14.44 -0.56
N GLY A 181 7.42 13.66 -1.60
CA GLY A 181 8.59 13.84 -2.44
C GLY A 181 9.83 13.03 -2.02
N ASP A 182 9.80 12.33 -0.89
CA ASP A 182 10.91 11.45 -0.52
C ASP A 182 11.08 10.30 -1.54
N ILE A 183 12.33 10.01 -1.86
CA ILE A 183 12.72 8.93 -2.78
C ILE A 183 13.60 7.93 -2.03
N PHE A 184 13.21 6.67 -2.08
CA PHE A 184 13.94 5.57 -1.47
C PHE A 184 14.52 4.65 -2.55
N THR A 185 15.79 4.29 -2.37
CA THR A 185 16.42 3.20 -3.15
C THR A 185 16.59 1.99 -2.23
N VAL A 186 16.10 0.85 -2.64
CA VAL A 186 16.18 -0.42 -1.94
C VAL A 186 16.95 -1.45 -2.74
#